data_63af2235845b739805311d09416d86b0
#
_entry.id   63af2235845b739805311d09416d86b0
#
_cell.length_a   1.000
_cell.length_b   1.000
_cell.length_c   1.000
_cell.angle_alpha   90.00
_cell.angle_beta   90.00
_cell.angle_gamma   90.00
#
_symmetry.space_group_name_H-M   'P 1'
#
loop_
_entity.id
_entity.type
_entity.pdbx_description
1 polymer ?
#
loop_
_entity_poly.entity_id
_entity_poly.type
_entity_poly.pdbx_seq_one_letter_code
_entity_poly.pdbx_strand_id
1 'polypeptide(L)'
;VGKIKTSKIGKYKIKFKVKDSLGNSKTKTLTFKVVDTKKPVISGAVKKPDVALNSSVNVLSNVTAKTAAGKNITSKIKVTVKYNKKKVKIKNGVVKFANKGKYYITYKVKGTNKKTAKKTIKYVVKDHKVSLTMKNTTVKVKQNSTFNPLNYVASVKDYKGNALNIKNSVTVTGKVDTKKPGTYTLTYKAQYSNQAYTARTATLKVVVEAVAQQPTTKPVTTQPTTKVPETTTKAPETTTKAPETTTKAPETTTVPETTTSK
;
A
#
# COMPACT_ATOMS: atom_id res chain seq x y z
N VAL A 1 41.07 45.82 33.66
CA VAL A 1 39.65 45.89 33.26
C VAL A 1 39.24 44.53 32.69
N GLY A 2 38.33 43.84 33.37
CA GLY A 2 37.85 42.53 32.92
C GLY A 2 36.99 42.64 31.64
N LYS A 3 37.23 41.75 30.68
CA LYS A 3 36.42 41.69 29.45
C LYS A 3 35.27 40.68 29.63
N ILE A 4 34.04 41.05 29.28
CA ILE A 4 32.89 40.15 29.20
C ILE A 4 32.88 39.50 27.82
N LYS A 5 33.01 38.16 27.78
CA LYS A 5 32.84 37.40 26.52
C LYS A 5 31.33 37.20 26.27
N THR A 6 30.73 38.06 25.49
CA THR A 6 29.28 37.99 25.13
C THR A 6 28.92 36.78 24.24
N SER A 7 29.92 36.16 23.60
CA SER A 7 29.77 34.92 22.82
C SER A 7 29.51 33.67 23.67
N LYS A 8 29.82 33.69 24.97
CA LYS A 8 29.67 32.54 25.87
C LYS A 8 28.61 32.84 26.94
N ILE A 9 27.62 32.01 27.03
CA ILE A 9 26.58 32.11 28.07
C ILE A 9 27.20 31.86 29.45
N GLY A 10 26.89 32.71 30.41
CA GLY A 10 27.42 32.58 31.75
C GLY A 10 27.15 33.78 32.64
N LYS A 11 27.61 33.69 33.90
CA LYS A 11 27.70 34.80 34.83
C LYS A 11 29.13 35.32 34.83
N TYR A 12 29.28 36.60 34.61
CA TYR A 12 30.57 37.29 34.60
C TYR A 12 30.59 38.32 35.74
N LYS A 13 31.66 38.32 36.52
CA LYS A 13 31.85 39.30 37.58
C LYS A 13 32.92 40.29 37.14
N ILE A 14 32.63 41.57 37.21
CA ILE A 14 33.57 42.66 36.98
C ILE A 14 33.77 43.39 38.27
N LYS A 15 35.04 43.49 38.69
CA LYS A 15 35.43 44.27 39.86
C LYS A 15 35.89 45.66 39.40
N PHE A 16 35.29 46.69 39.97
CA PHE A 16 35.70 48.10 39.82
C PHE A 16 36.42 48.46 41.07
N LYS A 17 37.68 48.91 40.97
CA LYS A 17 38.47 49.41 42.04
C LYS A 17 38.77 50.88 41.79
N VAL A 18 38.45 51.71 42.74
CA VAL A 18 38.75 53.14 42.76
C VAL A 18 39.81 53.33 43.89
N LYS A 19 40.82 54.12 43.62
CA LYS A 19 41.84 54.53 44.61
C LYS A 19 41.84 56.05 44.59
N ASP A 20 41.85 56.68 45.81
CA ASP A 20 41.99 58.10 45.97
C ASP A 20 43.45 58.51 45.98
N SER A 21 43.74 59.83 46.05
CA SER A 21 45.07 60.38 46.11
C SER A 21 45.85 60.05 47.43
N LEU A 22 45.09 59.69 48.46
CA LEU A 22 45.66 59.31 49.79
C LEU A 22 45.91 57.79 49.87
N GLY A 23 45.70 57.02 48.80
CA GLY A 23 45.93 55.61 48.75
C GLY A 23 44.77 54.71 49.20
N ASN A 24 43.67 55.26 49.68
CA ASN A 24 42.44 54.50 50.04
C ASN A 24 41.84 53.90 48.84
N SER A 25 41.35 52.66 48.92
CA SER A 25 40.71 52.00 47.77
C SER A 25 39.36 51.43 48.16
N LYS A 26 38.40 51.55 47.22
CA LYS A 26 37.06 50.94 47.33
C LYS A 26 36.83 50.03 46.12
N THR A 27 36.38 48.81 46.38
CA THR A 27 36.06 47.84 45.33
C THR A 27 34.57 47.55 45.26
N LYS A 28 34.00 47.61 44.07
CA LYS A 28 32.60 47.19 43.78
C LYS A 28 32.60 46.08 42.76
N THR A 29 31.89 44.97 43.03
CA THR A 29 31.73 43.88 42.09
C THR A 29 30.34 43.92 41.47
N LEU A 30 30.26 43.98 40.15
CA LEU A 30 29.02 43.84 39.41
C LEU A 30 28.98 42.44 38.75
N THR A 31 27.80 41.82 38.75
CA THR A 31 27.57 40.52 38.11
C THR A 31 26.71 40.72 36.87
N PHE A 32 27.26 40.36 35.73
CA PHE A 32 26.58 40.36 34.45
C PHE A 32 26.20 38.94 34.06
N LYS A 33 25.03 38.75 33.47
CA LYS A 33 24.54 37.46 32.96
C LYS A 33 24.39 37.52 31.44
N VAL A 34 25.26 36.81 30.73
CA VAL A 34 25.11 36.58 29.29
C VAL A 34 24.09 35.47 29.09
N VAL A 35 23.03 35.72 28.38
CA VAL A 35 21.93 34.77 28.13
C VAL A 35 21.68 34.63 26.63
N ASP A 36 21.27 33.42 26.25
CA ASP A 36 20.78 33.17 24.88
C ASP A 36 19.42 33.84 24.70
N THR A 37 19.31 34.75 23.75
CA THR A 37 18.05 35.48 23.44
C THR A 37 17.31 34.93 22.24
N LYS A 38 17.89 34.00 21.46
CA LYS A 38 17.30 33.44 20.26
C LYS A 38 16.50 32.16 20.58
N LYS A 39 15.54 31.81 19.71
CA LYS A 39 14.81 30.55 19.79
C LYS A 39 15.72 29.37 19.43
N PRO A 40 15.47 28.15 19.98
CA PRO A 40 16.12 26.93 19.50
C PRO A 40 15.86 26.69 18.00
N VAL A 41 16.73 25.89 17.38
CA VAL A 41 16.58 25.47 15.98
C VAL A 41 16.25 23.98 15.93
N ILE A 42 15.22 23.62 15.16
CA ILE A 42 14.84 22.22 14.85
C ILE A 42 15.27 21.90 13.43
N SER A 43 16.15 20.90 13.27
CA SER A 43 16.69 20.44 12.00
C SER A 43 16.27 19.01 11.70
N GLY A 44 16.45 18.54 10.44
CA GLY A 44 16.15 17.17 10.01
C GLY A 44 14.67 16.84 9.82
N ALA A 45 13.74 17.70 10.22
CA ALA A 45 12.32 17.50 9.97
C ALA A 45 11.99 17.82 8.52
N VAL A 46 11.75 16.76 7.70
CA VAL A 46 11.47 16.84 6.26
C VAL A 46 10.04 16.43 5.94
N LYS A 47 9.46 17.04 4.92
CA LYS A 47 8.15 16.66 4.36
C LYS A 47 8.28 15.29 3.69
N LYS A 48 7.24 14.46 3.79
CA LYS A 48 7.14 13.20 3.03
C LYS A 48 5.88 13.26 2.15
N PRO A 49 6.01 13.44 0.83
CA PRO A 49 4.87 13.57 -0.09
C PRO A 49 4.22 12.22 -0.39
N ASP A 50 4.90 11.13 -0.05
CA ASP A 50 4.47 9.77 -0.35
C ASP A 50 4.83 8.84 0.81
N VAL A 51 3.80 8.45 1.57
CA VAL A 51 3.89 7.51 2.69
C VAL A 51 2.84 6.43 2.46
N ALA A 52 3.22 5.17 2.57
CA ALA A 52 2.29 4.07 2.35
C ALA A 52 1.22 3.99 3.45
N LEU A 53 -0.03 3.72 3.05
CA LEU A 53 -1.12 3.39 3.97
C LEU A 53 -0.73 2.19 4.83
N ASN A 54 -1.15 2.18 6.09
CA ASN A 54 -0.83 1.17 7.11
C ASN A 54 0.66 1.06 7.49
N SER A 55 1.54 1.89 6.93
CA SER A 55 2.94 1.93 7.34
C SER A 55 3.11 2.53 8.73
N SER A 56 4.20 2.12 9.39
CA SER A 56 4.65 2.69 10.66
C SER A 56 5.97 3.44 10.43
N VAL A 57 6.01 4.72 10.81
CA VAL A 57 7.20 5.55 10.60
C VAL A 57 7.61 6.21 11.92
N ASN A 58 8.90 6.14 12.25
CA ASN A 58 9.46 6.94 13.35
C ASN A 58 9.63 8.39 12.87
N VAL A 59 8.76 9.27 13.35
CA VAL A 59 8.75 10.69 12.97
C VAL A 59 9.83 11.50 13.67
N LEU A 60 10.54 10.93 14.65
CA LEU A 60 11.68 11.55 15.31
C LEU A 60 13.02 11.16 14.68
N SER A 61 13.05 10.19 13.77
CA SER A 61 14.27 9.80 13.06
C SER A 61 14.89 11.00 12.36
N ASN A 62 16.20 11.20 12.59
CA ASN A 62 16.99 12.30 12.02
C ASN A 62 16.55 13.73 12.42
N VAL A 63 15.62 13.86 13.38
CA VAL A 63 15.19 15.17 13.87
C VAL A 63 16.06 15.55 15.07
N THR A 64 16.70 16.71 14.98
CA THR A 64 17.57 17.24 16.04
C THR A 64 17.13 18.63 16.47
N ALA A 65 17.52 19.02 17.66
CA ALA A 65 17.33 20.39 18.14
C ALA A 65 18.55 20.90 18.91
N LYS A 66 18.92 22.16 18.65
CA LYS A 66 20.00 22.85 19.32
C LYS A 66 19.51 24.21 19.81
N THR A 67 20.05 24.69 20.94
CA THR A 67 19.91 26.09 21.33
C THR A 67 20.70 26.97 20.36
N ALA A 68 20.47 28.30 20.37
CA ALA A 68 21.24 29.20 19.52
C ALA A 68 22.73 29.19 19.88
N ALA A 69 23.08 28.87 21.13
CA ALA A 69 24.45 28.66 21.60
C ALA A 69 25.01 27.25 21.25
N GLY A 70 24.35 26.46 20.38
CA GLY A 70 24.84 25.18 19.91
C GLY A 70 24.59 23.99 20.82
N LYS A 71 24.06 24.17 22.06
CA LYS A 71 23.79 23.06 22.97
C LYS A 71 22.72 22.13 22.41
N ASN A 72 22.99 20.82 22.36
CA ASN A 72 22.04 19.81 21.95
C ASN A 72 20.89 19.68 22.98
N ILE A 73 19.67 19.76 22.51
CA ILE A 73 18.42 19.61 23.27
C ILE A 73 17.42 18.69 22.56
N THR A 74 17.90 17.79 21.72
CA THR A 74 17.09 16.87 20.90
C THR A 74 16.12 16.03 21.76
N SER A 75 16.57 15.54 22.92
CA SER A 75 15.74 14.77 23.85
C SER A 75 14.54 15.55 24.42
N LYS A 76 14.56 16.88 24.33
CA LYS A 76 13.46 17.75 24.78
C LYS A 76 12.40 18.02 23.71
N ILE A 77 12.52 17.43 22.51
CA ILE A 77 11.55 17.55 21.44
C ILE A 77 10.27 16.84 21.85
N LYS A 78 9.16 17.60 21.87
CA LYS A 78 7.79 17.05 21.96
C LYS A 78 7.20 17.03 20.57
N VAL A 79 6.69 15.86 20.15
CA VAL A 79 6.06 15.69 18.83
C VAL A 79 4.55 15.48 19.00
N THR A 80 3.77 16.04 18.10
CA THR A 80 2.32 15.84 17.99
C THR A 80 1.98 15.60 16.54
N VAL A 81 1.16 14.58 16.26
CA VAL A 81 0.66 14.29 14.92
C VAL A 81 -0.84 14.52 14.89
N LYS A 82 -1.33 15.16 13.84
CA LYS A 82 -2.76 15.39 13.61
C LYS A 82 -3.16 14.87 12.23
N TYR A 83 -4.32 14.23 12.17
CA TYR A 83 -5.05 13.87 10.97
C TYR A 83 -6.48 14.36 11.10
N ASN A 84 -7.01 15.07 10.11
CA ASN A 84 -8.35 15.69 10.16
C ASN A 84 -8.61 16.43 11.49
N LYS A 85 -7.67 17.31 11.89
CA LYS A 85 -7.68 18.08 13.15
C LYS A 85 -7.59 17.23 14.44
N LYS A 86 -7.83 15.91 14.41
CA LYS A 86 -7.74 14.99 15.57
C LYS A 86 -6.29 14.55 15.81
N LYS A 87 -5.93 14.32 17.09
CA LYS A 87 -4.59 13.79 17.45
C LYS A 87 -4.47 12.32 17.07
N VAL A 88 -3.33 11.93 16.58
CA VAL A 88 -2.96 10.54 16.27
C VAL A 88 -2.03 10.02 17.36
N LYS A 89 -2.24 8.78 17.80
CA LYS A 89 -1.42 8.11 18.84
C LYS A 89 0.03 7.92 18.32
N ILE A 90 0.99 8.24 19.17
CA ILE A 90 2.43 8.07 18.93
C ILE A 90 2.97 7.16 20.04
N LYS A 91 3.72 6.12 19.66
CA LYS A 91 4.43 5.24 20.61
C LYS A 91 5.91 5.28 20.28
N ASN A 92 6.76 5.73 21.22
CA ASN A 92 8.22 5.82 21.05
C ASN A 92 8.66 6.54 19.75
N GLY A 93 7.97 7.64 19.39
CA GLY A 93 8.23 8.36 18.16
C GLY A 93 7.64 7.73 16.89
N VAL A 94 7.05 6.52 16.98
CA VAL A 94 6.47 5.80 15.86
C VAL A 94 4.98 6.14 15.72
N VAL A 95 4.58 6.41 14.49
CA VAL A 95 3.19 6.69 14.08
C VAL A 95 2.76 5.64 13.05
N LYS A 96 1.61 5.00 13.27
CA LYS A 96 0.94 4.16 12.27
C LYS A 96 -0.02 5.04 11.45
N PHE A 97 0.15 5.03 10.14
CA PHE A 97 -0.68 5.81 9.20
C PHE A 97 -1.85 4.99 8.67
N ALA A 98 -2.92 4.90 9.47
CA ALA A 98 -4.08 4.03 9.21
C ALA A 98 -5.07 4.57 8.16
N ASN A 99 -4.96 5.83 7.78
CA ASN A 99 -5.90 6.47 6.85
C ASN A 99 -5.16 7.22 5.74
N LYS A 100 -5.74 7.25 4.54
CA LYS A 100 -5.24 8.08 3.42
C LYS A 100 -5.42 9.57 3.71
N GLY A 101 -4.51 10.39 3.24
CA GLY A 101 -4.64 11.84 3.31
C GLY A 101 -3.46 12.55 3.95
N LYS A 102 -3.70 13.77 4.42
CA LYS A 102 -2.67 14.68 4.92
C LYS A 102 -2.53 14.57 6.43
N TYR A 103 -1.33 14.25 6.90
CA TYR A 103 -0.95 14.28 8.32
C TYR A 103 -0.03 15.45 8.58
N TYR A 104 -0.25 16.13 9.70
CA TYR A 104 0.57 17.26 10.13
C TYR A 104 1.35 16.88 11.37
N ILE A 105 2.67 16.82 11.24
CA ILE A 105 3.61 16.49 12.30
C ILE A 105 4.20 17.79 12.82
N THR A 106 3.95 18.08 14.10
CA THR A 106 4.45 19.29 14.76
C THR A 106 5.48 18.92 15.82
N TYR A 107 6.68 19.43 15.66
CA TYR A 107 7.77 19.36 16.62
C TYR A 107 7.78 20.66 17.44
N LYS A 108 7.91 20.54 18.76
CA LYS A 108 8.01 21.67 19.68
C LYS A 108 9.16 21.41 20.64
N VAL A 109 10.06 22.38 20.81
CA VAL A 109 11.15 22.31 21.78
C VAL A 109 11.30 23.62 22.52
N LYS A 110 11.53 23.55 23.83
CA LYS A 110 11.77 24.72 24.70
C LYS A 110 13.26 24.77 25.02
N GLY A 111 13.88 25.92 24.73
CA GLY A 111 15.26 26.19 25.04
C GLY A 111 15.49 26.48 26.53
N THR A 112 16.76 26.53 26.93
CA THR A 112 17.16 26.91 28.29
C THR A 112 16.76 28.33 28.66
N ASN A 113 16.62 29.21 27.68
CA ASN A 113 16.13 30.58 27.78
C ASN A 113 14.60 30.70 27.86
N LYS A 114 13.89 29.58 28.09
CA LYS A 114 12.42 29.45 28.10
C LYS A 114 11.72 29.74 26.74
N LYS A 115 12.45 30.18 25.69
CA LYS A 115 11.89 30.39 24.35
C LYS A 115 11.59 29.06 23.66
N THR A 116 10.52 29.02 22.87
CA THR A 116 10.02 27.81 22.20
C THR A 116 10.18 27.94 20.69
N ALA A 117 10.74 26.89 20.07
CA ALA A 117 10.67 26.67 18.63
C ALA A 117 9.57 25.66 18.30
N LYS A 118 8.89 25.88 17.17
CA LYS A 118 7.87 25.00 16.62
C LYS A 118 8.14 24.83 15.12
N LYS A 119 8.12 23.59 14.62
CA LYS A 119 8.20 23.26 13.19
C LYS A 119 7.10 22.26 12.86
N THR A 120 6.29 22.58 11.85
CA THR A 120 5.23 21.68 11.36
C THR A 120 5.56 21.25 9.95
N ILE A 121 5.50 19.95 9.69
CA ILE A 121 5.69 19.36 8.37
C ILE A 121 4.46 18.54 7.98
N LYS A 122 4.32 18.29 6.68
CA LYS A 122 3.21 17.52 6.10
C LYS A 122 3.72 16.19 5.55
N TYR A 123 3.05 15.09 5.94
CA TYR A 123 3.14 13.79 5.28
C TYR A 123 1.85 13.56 4.50
N VAL A 124 1.96 12.97 3.32
CA VAL A 124 0.81 12.58 2.50
C VAL A 124 0.78 11.07 2.42
N VAL A 125 -0.26 10.48 3.00
CA VAL A 125 -0.46 9.02 3.00
C VAL A 125 -1.29 8.63 1.80
N LYS A 126 -0.76 7.68 1.02
CA LYS A 126 -1.38 7.13 -0.19
C LYS A 126 -1.58 5.63 -0.05
N ASP A 127 -2.53 5.11 -0.79
CA ASP A 127 -2.77 3.68 -0.89
C ASP A 127 -1.84 3.08 -1.96
N HIS A 128 -0.83 2.37 -1.52
CA HIS A 128 0.11 1.68 -2.40
C HIS A 128 -0.44 0.31 -2.77
N LYS A 129 -1.36 0.27 -3.73
CA LYS A 129 -1.94 -0.98 -4.24
C LYS A 129 -1.03 -1.64 -5.25
N VAL A 130 -0.87 -2.96 -5.11
CA VAL A 130 -0.30 -3.80 -6.16
C VAL A 130 -1.37 -4.04 -7.21
N SER A 131 -1.02 -4.03 -8.50
CA SER A 131 -1.89 -4.51 -9.57
C SER A 131 -1.54 -5.94 -9.92
N LEU A 132 -2.57 -6.75 -10.21
CA LEU A 132 -2.46 -8.12 -10.68
C LEU A 132 -3.38 -8.27 -11.90
N THR A 133 -2.80 -8.61 -13.03
CA THR A 133 -3.54 -8.84 -14.29
C THR A 133 -3.38 -10.30 -14.66
N MET A 134 -4.49 -10.98 -14.87
CA MET A 134 -4.53 -12.36 -15.36
C MET A 134 -4.64 -12.36 -16.88
N LYS A 135 -4.07 -13.36 -17.56
CA LYS A 135 -4.26 -13.58 -19.00
C LYS A 135 -5.68 -14.03 -19.29
N ASN A 136 -6.22 -14.89 -18.42
CA ASN A 136 -7.54 -15.51 -18.55
C ASN A 136 -8.20 -15.59 -17.17
N THR A 137 -9.51 -15.61 -17.12
CA THR A 137 -10.31 -15.91 -15.92
C THR A 137 -10.76 -17.38 -15.87
N THR A 138 -10.79 -18.02 -17.04
CA THR A 138 -11.11 -19.43 -17.19
C THR A 138 -10.16 -20.03 -18.23
N VAL A 139 -9.67 -21.22 -17.99
CA VAL A 139 -8.83 -21.99 -18.92
C VAL A 139 -9.27 -23.44 -18.97
N LYS A 140 -9.16 -24.07 -20.15
CA LYS A 140 -9.34 -25.49 -20.37
C LYS A 140 -7.99 -26.14 -20.52
N VAL A 141 -7.78 -27.25 -19.84
CA VAL A 141 -6.57 -28.06 -19.93
C VAL A 141 -6.95 -29.52 -20.18
N LYS A 142 -6.19 -30.23 -20.98
CA LYS A 142 -6.41 -31.66 -21.24
C LYS A 142 -6.05 -32.49 -20.01
N GLN A 143 -6.77 -33.56 -19.78
CA GLN A 143 -6.39 -34.56 -18.78
C GLN A 143 -4.95 -35.01 -18.96
N ASN A 144 -4.23 -35.22 -17.85
CA ASN A 144 -2.82 -35.63 -17.80
C ASN A 144 -1.82 -34.60 -18.35
N SER A 145 -2.23 -33.38 -18.71
CA SER A 145 -1.31 -32.34 -19.14
C SER A 145 -0.56 -31.71 -17.96
N THR A 146 0.61 -31.14 -18.23
CA THR A 146 1.34 -30.33 -17.27
C THR A 146 0.62 -28.99 -17.06
N PHE A 147 0.53 -28.54 -15.82
CA PHE A 147 -0.12 -27.28 -15.47
C PHE A 147 0.79 -26.47 -14.55
N ASN A 148 1.16 -25.25 -15.00
CA ASN A 148 1.85 -24.27 -14.15
C ASN A 148 0.94 -23.05 -13.95
N PRO A 149 0.46 -22.82 -12.71
CA PRO A 149 -0.48 -21.73 -12.44
C PRO A 149 0.10 -20.35 -12.74
N LEU A 150 1.40 -20.11 -12.58
CA LEU A 150 2.01 -18.81 -12.81
C LEU A 150 2.02 -18.38 -14.28
N ASN A 151 1.89 -19.33 -15.23
CA ASN A 151 1.82 -19.03 -16.66
C ASN A 151 0.57 -18.22 -17.05
N TYR A 152 -0.45 -18.18 -16.20
CA TYR A 152 -1.70 -17.45 -16.42
C TYR A 152 -1.72 -16.05 -15.83
N VAL A 153 -0.62 -15.63 -15.18
CA VAL A 153 -0.42 -14.25 -14.76
C VAL A 153 0.17 -13.45 -15.91
N ALA A 154 -0.54 -12.39 -16.35
CA ALA A 154 -0.04 -11.51 -17.41
C ALA A 154 0.97 -10.51 -16.86
N SER A 155 0.67 -9.87 -15.74
CA SER A 155 1.58 -8.91 -15.11
C SER A 155 1.24 -8.68 -13.65
N VAL A 156 2.27 -8.30 -12.90
CA VAL A 156 2.16 -7.72 -11.56
C VAL A 156 2.94 -6.42 -11.55
N LYS A 157 2.32 -5.34 -11.04
CA LYS A 157 2.98 -4.03 -10.97
C LYS A 157 2.83 -3.42 -9.58
N ASP A 158 3.82 -2.63 -9.16
CA ASP A 158 3.70 -1.81 -7.97
C ASP A 158 2.73 -0.63 -8.20
N TYR A 159 2.49 0.18 -7.15
CA TYR A 159 1.59 1.34 -7.24
C TYR A 159 2.10 2.47 -8.14
N LYS A 160 3.36 2.44 -8.56
CA LYS A 160 3.96 3.38 -9.51
C LYS A 160 3.90 2.87 -10.94
N GLY A 161 3.45 1.62 -11.14
CA GLY A 161 3.38 0.98 -12.44
C GLY A 161 4.63 0.18 -12.84
N ASN A 162 5.65 0.10 -11.97
CA ASN A 162 6.84 -0.71 -12.25
C ASN A 162 6.50 -2.20 -12.19
N ALA A 163 7.03 -2.97 -13.15
CA ALA A 163 6.85 -4.41 -13.17
C ALA A 163 7.52 -5.08 -11.96
N LEU A 164 6.82 -6.06 -11.37
CA LEU A 164 7.34 -6.91 -10.31
C LEU A 164 7.58 -8.32 -10.83
N ASN A 165 8.55 -9.03 -10.25
CA ASN A 165 8.79 -10.42 -10.55
C ASN A 165 7.60 -11.27 -10.09
N ILE A 166 6.92 -11.95 -11.02
CA ILE A 166 5.71 -12.74 -10.77
C ILE A 166 5.99 -13.84 -9.73
N LYS A 167 7.07 -14.60 -9.90
CA LYS A 167 7.43 -15.73 -9.03
C LYS A 167 7.60 -15.30 -7.56
N ASN A 168 8.15 -14.11 -7.34
CA ASN A 168 8.43 -13.59 -6.00
C ASN A 168 7.27 -12.78 -5.41
N SER A 169 6.32 -12.35 -6.25
CA SER A 169 5.26 -11.42 -5.85
C SER A 169 3.86 -12.03 -5.83
N VAL A 170 3.69 -13.25 -6.36
CA VAL A 170 2.39 -13.93 -6.43
C VAL A 170 2.43 -15.23 -5.63
N THR A 171 1.47 -15.38 -4.74
CA THR A 171 1.16 -16.64 -4.06
C THR A 171 -0.11 -17.21 -4.69
N VAL A 172 -0.09 -18.51 -5.01
CA VAL A 172 -1.25 -19.24 -5.52
C VAL A 172 -1.76 -20.19 -4.46
N THR A 173 -3.07 -20.15 -4.20
CA THR A 173 -3.77 -21.06 -3.28
C THR A 173 -4.78 -21.89 -4.07
N GLY A 174 -4.91 -23.17 -3.73
CA GLY A 174 -5.65 -24.18 -4.45
C GLY A 174 -4.71 -25.12 -5.21
N LYS A 175 -5.25 -26.23 -5.67
CA LYS A 175 -4.52 -27.24 -6.47
C LYS A 175 -5.38 -27.66 -7.66
N VAL A 176 -4.74 -27.96 -8.77
CA VAL A 176 -5.36 -28.59 -9.96
C VAL A 176 -4.80 -30.00 -10.05
N ASP A 177 -5.67 -30.98 -10.02
CA ASP A 177 -5.32 -32.36 -10.32
C ASP A 177 -5.66 -32.63 -11.78
N THR A 178 -4.66 -32.53 -12.67
CA THR A 178 -4.87 -32.75 -14.10
C THR A 178 -5.19 -34.21 -14.44
N LYS A 179 -4.98 -35.17 -13.53
CA LYS A 179 -5.35 -36.58 -13.74
C LYS A 179 -6.86 -36.79 -13.63
N LYS A 180 -7.58 -35.89 -12.97
CA LYS A 180 -9.02 -35.99 -12.75
C LYS A 180 -9.77 -34.92 -13.53
N PRO A 181 -10.64 -35.29 -14.49
CA PRO A 181 -11.52 -34.34 -15.12
C PRO A 181 -12.39 -33.61 -14.10
N GLY A 182 -12.60 -32.32 -14.29
CA GLY A 182 -13.38 -31.52 -13.36
C GLY A 182 -13.03 -30.04 -13.41
N THR A 183 -13.69 -29.27 -12.52
CA THR A 183 -13.46 -27.83 -12.41
C THR A 183 -12.74 -27.50 -11.11
N TYR A 184 -11.64 -26.78 -11.22
CA TYR A 184 -10.80 -26.35 -10.13
C TYR A 184 -10.76 -24.82 -10.07
N THR A 185 -10.65 -24.26 -8.87
CA THR A 185 -10.48 -22.82 -8.68
C THR A 185 -9.17 -22.53 -7.99
N LEU A 186 -8.37 -21.66 -8.59
CA LEU A 186 -7.14 -21.16 -7.99
C LEU A 186 -7.34 -19.70 -7.59
N THR A 187 -6.82 -19.34 -6.42
CA THR A 187 -6.78 -17.95 -5.92
C THR A 187 -5.35 -17.44 -5.96
N TYR A 188 -5.15 -16.36 -6.67
CA TYR A 188 -3.88 -15.67 -6.80
C TYR A 188 -3.88 -14.46 -5.87
N LYS A 189 -2.81 -14.27 -5.12
CA LYS A 189 -2.59 -13.10 -4.27
C LYS A 189 -1.28 -12.45 -4.64
N ALA A 190 -1.33 -11.26 -5.24
CA ALA A 190 -0.16 -10.45 -5.49
C ALA A 190 0.13 -9.58 -4.27
N GLN A 191 1.37 -9.58 -3.79
CA GLN A 191 1.83 -8.82 -2.65
C GLN A 191 3.27 -8.35 -2.90
N TYR A 192 3.55 -7.10 -2.60
CA TYR A 192 4.92 -6.59 -2.57
C TYR A 192 5.58 -6.98 -1.25
N SER A 193 6.88 -7.26 -1.25
CA SER A 193 7.63 -7.77 -0.08
C SER A 193 7.57 -6.87 1.15
N ASN A 194 7.17 -5.63 0.97
CA ASN A 194 7.04 -4.65 2.02
C ASN A 194 5.56 -4.58 2.48
N GLN A 195 5.29 -4.92 3.73
CA GLN A 195 3.94 -5.01 4.34
C GLN A 195 3.06 -3.74 4.22
N ALA A 196 3.62 -2.64 3.73
CA ALA A 196 2.93 -1.36 3.56
C ALA A 196 2.08 -1.27 2.28
N TYR A 197 2.08 -2.32 1.44
CA TYR A 197 1.34 -2.38 0.18
C TYR A 197 0.06 -3.18 0.34
N THR A 198 -1.02 -2.69 -0.28
CA THR A 198 -2.29 -3.42 -0.31
C THR A 198 -2.21 -4.53 -1.34
N ALA A 199 -2.34 -5.78 -0.90
CA ALA A 199 -2.37 -6.94 -1.77
C ALA A 199 -3.58 -6.92 -2.72
N ARG A 200 -3.44 -7.54 -3.90
CA ARG A 200 -4.51 -7.77 -4.86
C ARG A 200 -4.74 -9.26 -5.03
N THR A 201 -6.00 -9.66 -5.13
CA THR A 201 -6.40 -11.05 -5.41
C THR A 201 -7.10 -11.16 -6.75
N ALA A 202 -6.97 -12.32 -7.37
CA ALA A 202 -7.69 -12.74 -8.57
C ALA A 202 -7.96 -14.23 -8.51
N THR A 203 -8.95 -14.73 -9.26
CA THR A 203 -9.25 -16.15 -9.36
C THR A 203 -9.07 -16.64 -10.79
N LEU A 204 -8.69 -17.90 -10.95
CA LEU A 204 -8.65 -18.62 -12.22
C LEU A 204 -9.46 -19.90 -12.08
N LYS A 205 -10.46 -20.07 -12.95
CA LYS A 205 -11.20 -21.31 -13.11
C LYS A 205 -10.46 -22.21 -14.11
N VAL A 206 -10.11 -23.40 -13.71
CA VAL A 206 -9.42 -24.40 -14.56
C VAL A 206 -10.36 -25.55 -14.78
N VAL A 207 -10.67 -25.84 -16.04
CA VAL A 207 -11.50 -26.98 -16.44
C VAL A 207 -10.58 -28.05 -17.02
N VAL A 208 -10.43 -29.17 -16.33
CA VAL A 208 -9.72 -30.35 -16.83
C VAL A 208 -10.70 -31.17 -17.64
N GLU A 209 -10.48 -31.21 -18.96
CA GLU A 209 -11.30 -31.97 -19.91
C GLU A 209 -10.80 -33.41 -19.99
N ALA A 210 -11.72 -34.37 -19.94
CA ALA A 210 -11.40 -35.77 -20.12
C ALA A 210 -10.80 -36.02 -21.51
N VAL A 211 -9.84 -36.94 -21.61
CA VAL A 211 -9.39 -37.48 -22.89
C VAL A 211 -10.55 -38.33 -23.44
N ALA A 212 -11.07 -37.97 -24.61
CA ALA A 212 -12.04 -38.81 -25.29
C ALA A 212 -11.46 -40.23 -25.47
N GLN A 213 -12.12 -41.23 -24.91
CA GLN A 213 -11.74 -42.62 -25.20
C GLN A 213 -12.05 -42.85 -26.66
N GLN A 214 -11.02 -43.18 -27.42
CA GLN A 214 -11.22 -43.70 -28.78
C GLN A 214 -12.11 -44.94 -28.68
N PRO A 215 -13.21 -45.05 -29.50
CA PRO A 215 -14.05 -46.21 -29.47
C PRO A 215 -13.13 -47.44 -29.68
N THR A 216 -13.07 -48.32 -28.67
CA THR A 216 -12.48 -49.63 -28.87
C THR A 216 -13.41 -50.38 -29.80
N THR A 217 -13.03 -50.48 -31.06
CA THR A 217 -13.67 -51.39 -31.99
C THR A 217 -13.53 -52.79 -31.44
N LYS A 218 -14.58 -53.32 -30.84
CA LYS A 218 -14.68 -54.74 -30.53
C LYS A 218 -14.42 -55.51 -31.81
N PRO A 219 -13.59 -56.59 -31.83
CA PRO A 219 -13.46 -57.41 -32.99
C PRO A 219 -14.84 -57.98 -33.37
N VAL A 220 -15.28 -57.69 -34.56
CA VAL A 220 -16.49 -58.33 -35.13
C VAL A 220 -16.12 -59.78 -35.39
N THR A 221 -16.64 -60.72 -34.59
CA THR A 221 -16.56 -62.14 -34.86
C THR A 221 -17.52 -62.41 -36.01
N THR A 222 -16.97 -62.67 -37.18
CA THR A 222 -17.73 -63.10 -38.35
C THR A 222 -18.22 -64.51 -38.11
N GLN A 223 -19.53 -64.66 -37.91
CA GLN A 223 -20.24 -65.95 -37.96
C GLN A 223 -20.77 -66.18 -39.38
N PRO A 224 -20.71 -67.37 -39.93
CA PRO A 224 -21.03 -67.62 -41.33
C PRO A 224 -22.54 -67.45 -41.62
N THR A 225 -22.82 -66.85 -42.76
CA THR A 225 -24.14 -66.63 -43.32
C THR A 225 -24.83 -67.91 -43.70
N THR A 226 -26.04 -68.13 -43.21
CA THR A 226 -27.01 -69.07 -43.81
C THR A 226 -28.09 -68.23 -44.54
N LYS A 227 -28.25 -68.53 -45.81
CA LYS A 227 -29.10 -67.88 -46.77
C LYS A 227 -30.53 -68.43 -46.65
N VAL A 228 -31.59 -67.63 -46.54
CA VAL A 228 -32.99 -67.97 -46.91
C VAL A 228 -33.77 -66.64 -47.14
N PRO A 229 -34.91 -66.67 -47.98
CA PRO A 229 -35.09 -65.71 -49.07
C PRO A 229 -36.14 -64.60 -48.77
N GLU A 230 -36.24 -63.71 -49.73
CA GLU A 230 -37.08 -62.53 -49.82
C GLU A 230 -38.58 -62.75 -49.57
N THR A 231 -39.18 -61.78 -48.86
CA THR A 231 -40.61 -61.48 -49.09
C THR A 231 -40.79 -59.94 -49.05
N THR A 232 -41.23 -59.46 -50.15
CA THR A 232 -41.64 -58.06 -50.41
C THR A 232 -42.93 -57.72 -49.65
N THR A 233 -42.95 -56.59 -48.96
CA THR A 233 -44.20 -55.85 -48.70
C THR A 233 -43.95 -54.35 -48.60
N LYS A 234 -44.81 -53.67 -49.32
CA LYS A 234 -44.86 -52.26 -49.70
C LYS A 234 -45.24 -51.36 -48.57
N ALA A 235 -44.70 -50.11 -48.63
CA ALA A 235 -44.92 -48.98 -47.73
C ALA A 235 -46.42 -48.56 -47.52
N PRO A 236 -46.71 -47.73 -46.53
CA PRO A 236 -47.18 -46.40 -46.92
C PRO A 236 -46.49 -45.25 -46.18
N GLU A 237 -46.47 -44.15 -46.93
CA GLU A 237 -46.01 -42.83 -46.50
C GLU A 237 -47.00 -42.21 -45.49
N THR A 238 -46.50 -41.48 -44.52
CA THR A 238 -47.32 -40.48 -43.81
C THR A 238 -46.50 -39.23 -43.59
N THR A 239 -46.88 -38.19 -44.25
CA THR A 239 -46.50 -36.80 -44.11
C THR A 239 -46.98 -36.22 -42.79
N THR A 240 -46.18 -35.63 -42.02
CA THR A 240 -46.60 -34.72 -40.96
C THR A 240 -45.79 -33.44 -40.97
N LYS A 241 -46.48 -32.39 -41.13
CA LYS A 241 -46.14 -30.97 -41.29
C LYS A 241 -45.69 -30.38 -39.94
N ALA A 242 -44.65 -29.60 -39.94
CA ALA A 242 -44.16 -28.83 -38.79
C ALA A 242 -45.04 -27.59 -38.52
N PRO A 243 -45.19 -27.13 -37.29
CA PRO A 243 -45.69 -25.78 -37.02
C PRO A 243 -44.53 -24.81 -36.73
N GLU A 244 -44.64 -23.66 -37.40
CA GLU A 244 -43.82 -22.47 -37.15
C GLU A 244 -44.25 -21.80 -35.84
N THR A 245 -43.29 -21.37 -35.02
CA THR A 245 -43.56 -20.46 -33.90
C THR A 245 -42.73 -19.20 -34.06
N THR A 246 -43.43 -18.13 -34.39
CA THR A 246 -42.95 -16.74 -34.35
C THR A 246 -42.85 -16.26 -32.91
N THR A 247 -41.71 -15.79 -32.47
CA THR A 247 -41.56 -15.06 -31.22
C THR A 247 -41.08 -13.65 -31.48
N LYS A 248 -41.96 -12.71 -31.14
CA LYS A 248 -41.86 -11.27 -31.25
C LYS A 248 -40.93 -10.71 -30.17
N ALA A 249 -40.06 -9.78 -30.51
CA ALA A 249 -39.20 -9.04 -29.59
C ALA A 249 -39.99 -7.99 -28.77
N PRO A 250 -39.58 -7.68 -27.53
CA PRO A 250 -40.15 -6.54 -26.81
C PRO A 250 -39.32 -5.26 -27.00
N GLU A 251 -40.05 -4.17 -27.11
CA GLU A 251 -39.65 -2.80 -27.34
C GLU A 251 -38.92 -2.17 -26.14
N THR A 252 -37.99 -1.28 -26.45
CA THR A 252 -37.27 -0.38 -25.53
C THR A 252 -38.19 0.74 -25.04
N THR A 253 -38.28 0.90 -23.72
CA THR A 253 -38.95 2.04 -23.08
C THR A 253 -37.90 3.04 -22.63
N THR A 254 -37.93 4.23 -23.20
CA THR A 254 -37.19 5.43 -22.81
C THR A 254 -37.84 6.07 -21.59
N VAL A 255 -37.03 6.48 -20.61
CA VAL A 255 -37.45 7.27 -19.44
C VAL A 255 -36.90 8.71 -19.59
N PRO A 256 -37.69 9.77 -19.35
CA PRO A 256 -37.30 11.15 -19.57
C PRO A 256 -36.51 11.76 -18.40
N GLU A 257 -35.61 12.70 -18.74
CA GLU A 257 -34.91 13.60 -17.86
C GLU A 257 -35.84 14.51 -17.07
N THR A 258 -35.57 14.70 -15.80
CA THR A 258 -36.10 15.82 -15.00
C THR A 258 -34.98 16.75 -14.56
N THR A 259 -34.96 17.91 -15.17
CA THR A 259 -34.27 19.13 -14.71
C THR A 259 -35.00 19.67 -13.47
N THR A 260 -34.25 20.04 -12.43
CA THR A 260 -34.73 21.04 -11.45
C THR A 260 -33.58 21.90 -10.97
N SER A 261 -33.70 23.17 -11.29
CA SER A 261 -32.98 24.31 -10.74
C SER A 261 -33.41 24.58 -9.30
N LYS A 262 -32.46 24.79 -8.42
CA LYS A 262 -32.36 25.94 -7.51
C LYS A 262 -31.07 25.90 -6.72
#